data_5eef3e5e87b1564125f1295724efd771
#
_entry.id   5eef3e5e87b1564125f1295724efd771
#
_cell.length_a   1.000
_cell.length_b   1.000
_cell.length_c   1.000
_cell.angle_alpha   90.00
_cell.angle_beta   90.00
_cell.angle_gamma   90.00
#
_symmetry.space_group_name_H-M   'P 1'
#
loop_
_entity.id
_entity.type
_entity.pdbx_description
1 polymer ?
#
loop_
_entity_poly.entity_id
_entity_poly.type
_entity_poly.pdbx_seq_one_letter_code
_entity_poly.pdbx_strand_id
1 'polypeptide(L)'
;MKILKAWAYGLMMVLACVCIAGCGNTGSTASTSGKTLTYASPDYTTINSILNTHDELPDIIFSGLMTYDAKGNPIPDLAASYKFDPASLTYTFHLRDNVKWHDGQPFTAADVKFTLDTLTHNKDLEAAITDNYKEIQEVTVVDDHTVTITLSRPNAAMLNYLTIGILPKHLLEGKDIMTDSFNQHPVGTGRYKLVSWDKGQSITVEKNKDFYGTVPKIDTIIFKIIPDENAKAAQVKSGGVDLAWLNAQNAASFRGNAAFTVYDFKTADYRAIAPNFQSSFWQQHKEIIPLLGYALDKKAIVQSVLNGQGDVAYSPLQMNSAYNDSEVEHREYDPALFAQKIEALGWKRGDDGIYAKDGERLAFSVDTREYEEERVDIAKIASSQFKQAGVDMQVHIVPKLNWKTLESFLIGDAAPFDPDNGTYDLFYTGASGNYTHYTNPAVDRYLAQARASYDPAQRKDAYDQFQKAWAADPAFIMIAYLDGNYVCAKKITGLSTDRILGHHAVGVMWNVEDWDIQ
;
A
#
# COMPACT_ATOMS: atom_id res chain seq x y z
N MET A 1 -27.85 -26.98 -60.21
CA MET A 1 -28.87 -26.47 -61.18
C MET A 1 -29.09 -24.99 -60.82
N LYS A 2 -28.51 -24.16 -61.65
CA LYS A 2 -29.08 -22.94 -62.22
C LYS A 2 -29.43 -21.84 -61.20
N ILE A 3 -29.04 -20.62 -61.26
CA ILE A 3 -28.52 -19.66 -62.27
C ILE A 3 -28.62 -18.30 -61.56
N LEU A 4 -27.55 -17.55 -61.44
CA LEU A 4 -27.16 -16.36 -62.22
C LEU A 4 -27.86 -15.05 -61.85
N LYS A 5 -27.05 -14.10 -61.51
CA LYS A 5 -26.60 -12.83 -62.11
C LYS A 5 -27.17 -11.63 -61.35
N ALA A 6 -26.38 -10.78 -60.78
CA ALA A 6 -25.53 -9.67 -61.27
C ALA A 6 -26.35 -8.46 -61.82
N TRP A 7 -25.96 -7.27 -61.29
CA TRP A 7 -25.72 -5.96 -61.94
C TRP A 7 -25.59 -4.94 -60.82
N ALA A 8 -24.58 -4.28 -60.50
CA ALA A 8 -23.55 -3.40 -61.01
C ALA A 8 -24.06 -2.07 -61.62
N TYR A 9 -23.31 -1.01 -61.30
CA TYR A 9 -23.32 0.41 -61.75
C TYR A 9 -24.30 1.32 -61.00
N GLY A 10 -23.95 2.49 -60.50
CA GLY A 10 -22.87 3.42 -60.73
C GLY A 10 -23.40 4.85 -60.73
N LEU A 11 -22.51 5.77 -60.50
CA LEU A 11 -22.53 7.22 -60.75
C LEU A 11 -22.41 8.02 -59.45
N MET A 12 -21.29 8.54 -59.03
CA MET A 12 -20.46 9.67 -59.53
C MET A 12 -21.16 11.06 -59.50
N MET A 13 -20.55 11.92 -58.69
CA MET A 13 -20.40 13.37 -58.75
C MET A 13 -21.62 14.29 -58.69
N VAL A 14 -21.60 15.22 -57.72
CA VAL A 14 -21.46 16.67 -58.02
C VAL A 14 -20.87 17.42 -56.84
N LEU A 15 -19.75 18.09 -57.11
CA LEU A 15 -19.11 19.13 -56.33
C LEU A 15 -19.94 20.43 -56.44
N ALA A 16 -20.24 21.08 -55.32
CA ALA A 16 -20.63 22.48 -55.35
C ALA A 16 -19.93 23.22 -54.21
N CYS A 17 -18.88 23.93 -54.56
CA CYS A 17 -18.27 24.99 -53.75
C CYS A 17 -19.26 26.15 -53.63
N VAL A 18 -19.61 26.56 -52.40
CA VAL A 18 -20.12 27.89 -52.15
C VAL A 18 -19.18 28.56 -51.16
N CYS A 19 -18.34 29.44 -51.69
CA CYS A 19 -17.60 30.41 -50.86
C CYS A 19 -18.57 31.51 -50.45
N ILE A 20 -18.84 31.64 -49.15
CA ILE A 20 -19.39 32.87 -48.59
C ILE A 20 -18.33 33.42 -47.65
N ALA A 21 -17.68 34.48 -48.10
CA ALA A 21 -16.86 35.35 -47.27
C ALA A 21 -17.77 36.12 -46.32
N GLY A 22 -17.63 35.86 -45.01
CA GLY A 22 -18.21 36.64 -43.93
C GLY A 22 -17.08 37.03 -42.98
N CYS A 23 -16.57 38.24 -43.10
CA CYS A 23 -15.76 38.87 -42.10
C CYS A 23 -16.61 39.09 -40.83
N GLY A 24 -16.18 38.49 -39.75
CA GLY A 24 -16.81 38.65 -38.44
C GLY A 24 -15.88 38.24 -37.31
N ASN A 25 -15.16 39.18 -36.78
CA ASN A 25 -14.63 39.30 -35.42
C ASN A 25 -13.93 38.06 -34.85
N THR A 26 -12.62 37.98 -34.99
CA THR A 26 -11.75 37.09 -34.24
C THR A 26 -11.71 37.50 -32.77
N GLY A 27 -12.74 37.11 -32.04
CA GLY A 27 -12.61 36.90 -30.61
C GLY A 27 -11.85 35.60 -30.41
N SER A 28 -10.55 35.69 -30.21
CA SER A 28 -9.73 34.57 -29.72
C SER A 28 -10.23 34.22 -28.33
N THR A 29 -11.19 33.31 -28.25
CA THR A 29 -11.38 32.52 -27.04
C THR A 29 -10.16 31.63 -26.96
N ALA A 30 -9.13 32.06 -26.21
CA ALA A 30 -8.13 31.17 -25.72
C ALA A 30 -8.89 30.06 -24.96
N SER A 31 -9.05 28.93 -25.60
CA SER A 31 -9.37 27.67 -24.94
C SER A 31 -8.19 27.42 -24.01
N THR A 32 -8.32 27.83 -22.78
CA THR A 32 -7.44 27.34 -21.71
C THR A 32 -7.76 25.86 -21.57
N SER A 33 -7.12 25.03 -22.40
CA SER A 33 -7.11 23.58 -22.13
C SER A 33 -6.52 23.42 -20.75
N GLY A 34 -7.36 23.00 -19.79
CA GLY A 34 -6.93 22.78 -18.41
C GLY A 34 -5.75 21.79 -18.37
N LYS A 35 -4.89 21.91 -17.38
CA LYS A 35 -3.74 21.03 -17.17
C LYS A 35 -4.24 19.63 -16.81
N THR A 36 -3.97 18.65 -17.66
CA THR A 36 -4.38 17.26 -17.49
C THR A 36 -3.18 16.36 -17.34
N LEU A 37 -3.15 15.59 -16.24
CA LEU A 37 -2.19 14.51 -15.97
C LEU A 37 -2.84 13.16 -16.28
N THR A 38 -2.11 12.28 -16.95
CA THR A 38 -2.53 10.89 -17.16
C THR A 38 -1.64 9.97 -16.33
N TYR A 39 -2.26 9.20 -15.43
CA TYR A 39 -1.60 8.25 -14.53
C TYR A 39 -1.99 6.80 -14.87
N ALA A 40 -1.00 5.90 -14.97
CA ALA A 40 -1.29 4.47 -15.12
C ALA A 40 -1.61 3.85 -13.76
N SER A 41 -2.78 3.25 -13.66
CA SER A 41 -3.36 2.75 -12.40
C SER A 41 -3.78 1.29 -12.53
N PRO A 42 -3.81 0.51 -11.43
CA PRO A 42 -4.62 -0.71 -11.37
C PRO A 42 -6.11 -0.37 -11.49
N ASP A 43 -6.96 -1.38 -11.64
CA ASP A 43 -8.41 -1.21 -11.52
C ASP A 43 -8.84 -1.16 -10.06
N TYR A 44 -9.93 -0.46 -9.79
CA TYR A 44 -10.48 -0.29 -8.45
C TYR A 44 -11.77 -1.10 -8.29
N THR A 45 -12.00 -1.64 -7.11
CA THR A 45 -13.28 -2.26 -6.75
C THR A 45 -14.20 -1.26 -6.05
N THR A 46 -13.61 -0.35 -5.27
CA THR A 46 -14.30 0.68 -4.49
C THR A 46 -13.40 1.91 -4.32
N ILE A 47 -14.01 3.08 -4.23
CA ILE A 47 -13.33 4.32 -3.83
C ILE A 47 -14.00 4.82 -2.54
N ASN A 48 -13.81 4.08 -1.47
CA ASN A 48 -14.29 4.41 -0.13
C ASN A 48 -13.12 4.28 0.84
N SER A 49 -12.81 5.34 1.57
CA SER A 49 -11.60 5.45 2.40
C SER A 49 -11.48 4.38 3.50
N ILE A 50 -12.60 3.82 3.98
CA ILE A 50 -12.57 2.75 5.00
C ILE A 50 -12.64 1.34 4.40
N LEU A 51 -12.93 1.21 3.09
CA LEU A 51 -12.97 -0.07 2.39
C LEU A 51 -11.77 -0.27 1.44
N ASN A 52 -11.04 0.79 1.16
CA ASN A 52 -9.85 0.78 0.29
C ASN A 52 -8.78 1.70 0.87
N THR A 53 -7.79 1.09 1.51
CA THR A 53 -6.67 1.77 2.17
C THR A 53 -5.33 1.54 1.45
N HIS A 54 -5.35 0.98 0.23
CA HIS A 54 -4.15 0.53 -0.48
C HIS A 54 -3.94 1.21 -1.84
N ASP A 55 -4.70 2.28 -2.14
CA ASP A 55 -4.67 2.93 -3.45
C ASP A 55 -4.62 4.47 -3.34
N GLU A 56 -4.12 5.14 -4.39
CA GLU A 56 -3.93 6.60 -4.43
C GLU A 56 -5.24 7.42 -4.41
N LEU A 57 -6.33 6.89 -5.00
CA LEU A 57 -7.56 7.66 -5.17
C LEU A 57 -8.23 8.05 -3.86
N PRO A 58 -8.39 7.17 -2.86
CA PRO A 58 -8.96 7.57 -1.58
C PRO A 58 -8.19 8.72 -0.92
N ASP A 59 -6.86 8.75 -1.04
CA ASP A 59 -5.99 9.76 -0.41
C ASP A 59 -6.15 11.17 -0.99
N ILE A 60 -6.63 11.29 -2.24
CA ILE A 60 -6.85 12.59 -2.87
C ILE A 60 -8.32 13.02 -2.88
N ILE A 61 -9.26 12.06 -2.71
CA ILE A 61 -10.71 12.33 -2.66
C ILE A 61 -11.18 12.62 -1.23
N PHE A 62 -10.61 11.95 -0.23
CA PHE A 62 -10.97 12.12 1.18
C PHE A 62 -9.86 12.80 1.96
N SER A 63 -10.21 13.34 3.12
CA SER A 63 -9.26 13.85 4.11
C SER A 63 -9.57 13.22 5.47
N GLY A 64 -8.52 13.00 6.29
CA GLY A 64 -8.64 12.55 7.67
C GLY A 64 -8.66 13.69 8.68
N LEU A 65 -8.87 13.39 9.96
CA LEU A 65 -8.61 14.37 11.02
C LEU A 65 -7.16 14.81 11.02
N MET A 66 -6.27 13.85 10.76
CA MET A 66 -4.83 14.01 10.65
C MET A 66 -4.38 13.68 9.22
N THR A 67 -3.18 14.12 8.87
CA THR A 67 -2.42 13.72 7.69
C THR A 67 -0.96 13.58 8.07
N TYR A 68 -0.07 13.26 7.11
CA TYR A 68 1.36 13.18 7.38
C TYR A 68 2.13 14.31 6.72
N ASP A 69 3.16 14.82 7.41
CA ASP A 69 4.18 15.65 6.78
C ASP A 69 5.12 14.80 5.89
N ALA A 70 6.09 15.45 5.23
CA ALA A 70 7.07 14.77 4.38
C ALA A 70 7.93 13.74 5.14
N LYS A 71 8.07 13.88 6.47
CA LYS A 71 8.84 12.97 7.32
C LYS A 71 8.00 11.82 7.90
N GLY A 72 6.70 11.80 7.60
CA GLY A 72 5.79 10.80 8.13
C GLY A 72 5.29 11.09 9.56
N ASN A 73 5.43 12.32 10.07
CA ASN A 73 4.84 12.66 11.36
C ASN A 73 3.34 13.00 11.14
N PRO A 74 2.44 12.51 12.02
CA PRO A 74 1.03 12.89 11.96
C PRO A 74 0.84 14.35 12.34
N ILE A 75 0.22 15.12 11.45
CA ILE A 75 -0.10 16.55 11.62
C ILE A 75 -1.60 16.78 11.41
N PRO A 76 -2.19 17.83 12.00
CA PRO A 76 -3.60 18.16 11.78
C PRO A 76 -3.93 18.42 10.31
N ASP A 77 -5.11 17.91 9.84
CA ASP A 77 -5.65 18.14 8.49
C ASP A 77 -7.08 18.73 8.57
N LEU A 78 -8.16 17.91 8.60
CA LEU A 78 -9.51 18.40 8.88
C LEU A 78 -9.62 19.01 10.28
N ALA A 79 -8.83 18.52 11.22
CA ALA A 79 -8.60 19.22 12.48
C ALA A 79 -7.70 20.44 12.24
N ALA A 80 -8.07 21.60 12.78
CA ALA A 80 -7.20 22.77 12.87
C ALA A 80 -6.16 22.60 14.00
N SER A 81 -6.54 21.89 15.07
CA SER A 81 -5.68 21.56 16.21
C SER A 81 -6.26 20.42 17.04
N TYR A 82 -5.43 19.86 17.90
CA TYR A 82 -5.89 18.91 18.91
C TYR A 82 -5.17 19.10 20.25
N LYS A 83 -5.77 18.56 21.31
CA LYS A 83 -5.15 18.39 22.63
C LYS A 83 -5.34 16.96 23.08
N PHE A 84 -4.36 16.41 23.78
CA PHE A 84 -4.43 15.10 24.40
C PHE A 84 -4.27 15.22 25.93
N ASP A 85 -5.21 14.63 26.66
CA ASP A 85 -5.11 14.48 28.10
C ASP A 85 -4.76 13.01 28.42
N PRO A 86 -3.52 12.73 28.84
CA PRO A 86 -3.10 11.35 29.13
C PRO A 86 -3.75 10.77 30.39
N ALA A 87 -4.32 11.60 31.28
CA ALA A 87 -4.98 11.12 32.49
C ALA A 87 -6.37 10.52 32.18
N SER A 88 -7.09 11.11 31.25
CA SER A 88 -8.40 10.61 30.78
C SER A 88 -8.31 9.84 29.46
N LEU A 89 -7.13 9.73 28.86
CA LEU A 89 -6.90 9.15 27.52
C LEU A 89 -7.79 9.80 26.45
N THR A 90 -8.02 11.10 26.55
CA THR A 90 -8.98 11.82 25.70
C THR A 90 -8.27 12.80 24.78
N TYR A 91 -8.52 12.66 23.50
CA TYR A 91 -8.20 13.65 22.48
C TYR A 91 -9.37 14.61 22.30
N THR A 92 -9.10 15.91 22.27
CA THR A 92 -10.06 16.96 21.88
C THR A 92 -9.58 17.57 20.58
N PHE A 93 -10.34 17.40 19.50
CA PHE A 93 -10.06 17.98 18.18
C PHE A 93 -10.94 19.21 17.95
N HIS A 94 -10.31 20.31 17.51
CA HIS A 94 -10.98 21.48 16.98
C HIS A 94 -10.91 21.42 15.45
N LEU A 95 -12.05 21.30 14.79
CA LEU A 95 -12.15 21.15 13.35
C LEU A 95 -12.03 22.50 12.66
N ARG A 96 -11.62 22.48 11.38
CA ARG A 96 -11.68 23.70 10.53
C ARG A 96 -13.14 24.07 10.28
N ASP A 97 -13.44 25.35 10.25
CA ASP A 97 -14.78 25.91 10.06
C ASP A 97 -15.16 26.18 8.59
N ASN A 98 -14.19 26.07 7.69
CA ASN A 98 -14.34 26.39 6.26
C ASN A 98 -14.34 25.17 5.34
N VAL A 99 -14.49 23.96 5.88
CA VAL A 99 -14.47 22.72 5.09
C VAL A 99 -15.85 22.41 4.53
N LYS A 100 -15.89 22.05 3.24
CA LYS A 100 -17.10 21.59 2.56
C LYS A 100 -16.83 20.24 1.90
N TRP A 101 -17.85 19.40 1.87
CA TRP A 101 -17.91 18.23 1.03
C TRP A 101 -17.93 18.63 -0.46
N HIS A 102 -17.54 17.71 -1.35
CA HIS A 102 -17.55 17.97 -2.80
C HIS A 102 -18.92 18.34 -3.38
N ASP A 103 -19.99 18.00 -2.68
CA ASP A 103 -21.38 18.38 -3.01
C ASP A 103 -21.82 19.73 -2.39
N GLY A 104 -20.92 20.39 -1.68
CA GLY A 104 -21.13 21.72 -1.10
C GLY A 104 -21.71 21.73 0.32
N GLN A 105 -22.07 20.57 0.90
CA GLN A 105 -22.53 20.49 2.29
C GLN A 105 -21.38 20.80 3.26
N PRO A 106 -21.67 21.40 4.43
CA PRO A 106 -20.64 21.67 5.44
C PRO A 106 -20.14 20.35 6.06
N PHE A 107 -18.83 20.28 6.32
CA PHE A 107 -18.23 19.23 7.13
C PHE A 107 -18.37 19.58 8.61
N THR A 108 -18.73 18.61 9.46
CA THR A 108 -18.95 18.83 10.89
C THR A 108 -18.41 17.67 11.74
N ALA A 109 -18.37 17.87 13.06
CA ALA A 109 -18.02 16.84 14.04
C ALA A 109 -18.96 15.61 14.00
N ALA A 110 -20.18 15.76 13.48
CA ALA A 110 -21.10 14.64 13.30
C ALA A 110 -20.60 13.64 12.24
N ASP A 111 -19.87 14.09 11.20
CA ASP A 111 -19.27 13.21 10.19
C ASP A 111 -18.11 12.42 10.77
N VAL A 112 -17.30 13.05 11.62
CA VAL A 112 -16.21 12.38 12.36
C VAL A 112 -16.77 11.28 13.24
N LYS A 113 -17.78 11.60 14.05
CA LYS A 113 -18.44 10.61 14.90
C LYS A 113 -19.03 9.47 14.09
N PHE A 114 -19.74 9.76 12.99
CA PHE A 114 -20.31 8.76 12.10
C PHE A 114 -19.25 7.79 11.57
N THR A 115 -18.11 8.31 11.10
CA THR A 115 -17.02 7.49 10.55
C THR A 115 -16.41 6.59 11.61
N LEU A 116 -16.07 7.14 12.78
CA LEU A 116 -15.44 6.37 13.85
C LEU A 116 -16.41 5.37 14.50
N ASP A 117 -17.69 5.72 14.65
CA ASP A 117 -18.71 4.77 15.09
C ASP A 117 -18.88 3.62 14.07
N THR A 118 -18.78 3.91 12.77
CA THR A 118 -18.82 2.88 11.72
C THR A 118 -17.63 1.94 11.85
N LEU A 119 -16.42 2.46 12.03
CA LEU A 119 -15.19 1.67 12.19
C LEU A 119 -15.22 0.81 13.48
N THR A 120 -15.84 1.28 14.54
CA THR A 120 -15.85 0.59 15.85
C THR A 120 -17.02 -0.36 16.04
N HIS A 121 -18.13 -0.18 15.33
CA HIS A 121 -19.36 -0.93 15.57
C HIS A 121 -19.88 -1.74 14.37
N ASN A 122 -19.41 -1.47 13.16
CA ASN A 122 -19.84 -2.22 11.97
C ASN A 122 -19.11 -3.57 11.92
N LYS A 123 -19.88 -4.66 12.08
CA LYS A 123 -19.36 -6.03 12.14
C LYS A 123 -19.07 -6.64 10.75
N ASP A 124 -19.49 -5.97 9.68
CA ASP A 124 -19.29 -6.42 8.31
C ASP A 124 -17.95 -5.91 7.74
N LEU A 125 -17.30 -4.95 8.42
CA LEU A 125 -15.97 -4.50 8.09
C LEU A 125 -14.91 -5.56 8.44
N GLU A 126 -13.86 -5.64 7.64
CA GLU A 126 -12.74 -6.54 7.92
C GLU A 126 -12.09 -6.21 9.27
N ALA A 127 -11.84 -7.26 10.06
CA ALA A 127 -11.23 -7.10 11.38
C ALA A 127 -9.86 -6.44 11.33
N ALA A 128 -9.06 -6.67 10.27
CA ALA A 128 -7.78 -6.02 10.05
C ALA A 128 -7.88 -4.48 10.02
N ILE A 129 -9.00 -3.93 9.55
CA ILE A 129 -9.26 -2.48 9.57
C ILE A 129 -9.74 -2.05 10.96
N THR A 130 -10.75 -2.73 11.49
CA THR A 130 -11.45 -2.31 12.72
C THR A 130 -10.60 -2.47 13.98
N ASP A 131 -9.67 -3.40 14.00
CA ASP A 131 -8.77 -3.64 15.14
C ASP A 131 -7.91 -2.43 15.51
N ASN A 132 -7.61 -1.57 14.55
CA ASN A 132 -6.86 -0.33 14.79
C ASN A 132 -7.66 0.71 15.61
N TYR A 133 -8.98 0.58 15.66
CA TYR A 133 -9.88 1.52 16.33
C TYR A 133 -10.57 0.94 17.58
N LYS A 134 -10.30 -0.31 17.94
CA LYS A 134 -10.95 -1.00 19.06
C LYS A 134 -10.69 -0.38 20.44
N GLU A 135 -9.64 0.43 20.57
CA GLU A 135 -9.36 1.21 21.76
C GLU A 135 -10.23 2.47 21.87
N ILE A 136 -10.91 2.91 20.82
CA ILE A 136 -11.86 4.02 20.89
C ILE A 136 -13.06 3.54 21.73
N GLN A 137 -13.20 4.13 22.92
CA GLN A 137 -14.30 3.85 23.82
C GLN A 137 -15.52 4.69 23.51
N GLU A 138 -15.29 5.98 23.21
CA GLU A 138 -16.35 6.94 22.98
C GLU A 138 -15.90 8.07 22.03
N VAL A 139 -16.81 8.46 21.15
CA VAL A 139 -16.68 9.66 20.30
C VAL A 139 -17.84 10.59 20.63
N THR A 140 -17.55 11.76 21.18
CA THR A 140 -18.58 12.72 21.60
C THR A 140 -18.49 13.99 20.77
N VAL A 141 -19.60 14.40 20.14
CA VAL A 141 -19.77 15.70 19.48
C VAL A 141 -20.07 16.74 20.57
N VAL A 142 -19.15 17.69 20.76
CA VAL A 142 -19.33 18.78 21.71
C VAL A 142 -20.12 19.93 21.06
N ASP A 143 -19.74 20.26 19.83
CA ASP A 143 -20.43 21.21 18.94
C ASP A 143 -20.06 20.86 17.48
N ASP A 144 -20.51 21.64 16.49
CA ASP A 144 -20.30 21.37 15.08
C ASP A 144 -18.81 21.31 14.69
N HIS A 145 -17.92 21.95 15.46
CA HIS A 145 -16.49 22.03 15.18
C HIS A 145 -15.60 21.48 16.30
N THR A 146 -16.19 20.80 17.29
CA THR A 146 -15.42 20.19 18.38
C THR A 146 -15.87 18.77 18.62
N VAL A 147 -14.93 17.81 18.56
CA VAL A 147 -15.16 16.40 18.85
C VAL A 147 -14.13 15.89 19.84
N THR A 148 -14.56 15.05 20.78
CA THR A 148 -13.67 14.34 21.68
C THR A 148 -13.66 12.84 21.36
N ILE A 149 -12.47 12.23 21.47
CA ILE A 149 -12.24 10.79 21.28
C ILE A 149 -11.57 10.28 22.54
N THR A 150 -12.27 9.45 23.30
CA THR A 150 -11.76 8.82 24.53
C THR A 150 -11.37 7.39 24.26
N LEU A 151 -10.17 6.99 24.69
CA LEU A 151 -9.67 5.64 24.54
C LEU A 151 -9.88 4.83 25.82
N SER A 152 -10.17 3.53 25.68
CA SER A 152 -10.31 2.58 26.79
C SER A 152 -8.97 2.18 27.41
N ARG A 153 -7.89 2.30 26.64
CA ARG A 153 -6.50 2.04 27.05
C ARG A 153 -5.53 2.86 26.18
N PRO A 154 -4.27 3.07 26.62
CA PRO A 154 -3.30 3.84 25.85
C PRO A 154 -3.07 3.24 24.46
N ASN A 155 -3.06 4.11 23.43
CA ASN A 155 -2.66 3.78 22.08
C ASN A 155 -1.90 4.96 21.47
N ALA A 156 -0.56 4.90 21.49
CA ALA A 156 0.30 5.96 20.99
C ALA A 156 0.27 6.09 19.46
N ALA A 157 -0.22 5.08 18.74
CA ALA A 157 -0.40 5.10 17.30
C ALA A 157 -1.72 5.75 16.86
N MET A 158 -2.62 6.11 17.79
CA MET A 158 -3.97 6.58 17.45
C MET A 158 -3.98 7.76 16.46
N LEU A 159 -3.07 8.72 16.57
CA LEU A 159 -3.01 9.83 15.63
C LEU A 159 -2.69 9.39 14.19
N ASN A 160 -1.94 8.30 14.02
CA ASN A 160 -1.66 7.71 12.72
C ASN A 160 -2.91 7.02 12.14
N TYR A 161 -3.73 6.39 12.97
CA TYR A 161 -5.00 5.80 12.52
C TYR A 161 -6.06 6.84 12.18
N LEU A 162 -6.00 8.04 12.79
CA LEU A 162 -6.91 9.15 12.49
C LEU A 162 -6.57 9.90 11.19
N THR A 163 -5.65 9.40 10.38
CA THR A 163 -5.45 9.82 8.99
C THR A 163 -6.46 9.19 8.03
N ILE A 164 -7.24 8.20 8.48
CA ILE A 164 -8.32 7.60 7.68
C ILE A 164 -9.29 8.69 7.18
N GLY A 165 -9.66 8.62 5.90
CA GLY A 165 -10.58 9.57 5.30
C GLY A 165 -11.97 9.54 5.94
N ILE A 166 -12.47 10.72 6.34
CA ILE A 166 -13.79 10.85 6.95
C ILE A 166 -14.88 10.69 5.90
N LEU A 167 -15.98 10.04 6.28
CA LEU A 167 -17.14 9.74 5.43
C LEU A 167 -18.30 10.71 5.66
N PRO A 168 -19.07 11.06 4.60
CA PRO A 168 -20.21 11.98 4.70
C PRO A 168 -21.41 11.33 5.36
N LYS A 169 -21.70 11.70 6.60
CA LYS A 169 -22.86 11.20 7.34
C LYS A 169 -24.16 11.42 6.56
N HIS A 170 -24.35 12.61 5.96
CA HIS A 170 -25.58 12.97 5.24
C HIS A 170 -25.89 12.09 4.03
N LEU A 171 -24.88 11.38 3.48
CA LEU A 171 -25.06 10.44 2.37
C LEU A 171 -25.16 8.98 2.80
N LEU A 172 -24.58 8.62 3.95
CA LEU A 172 -24.37 7.22 4.32
C LEU A 172 -25.12 6.78 5.59
N GLU A 173 -25.71 7.71 6.37
CA GLU A 173 -26.44 7.34 7.57
C GLU A 173 -27.64 6.42 7.22
N GLY A 174 -27.70 5.27 7.89
CA GLY A 174 -28.76 4.27 7.68
C GLY A 174 -28.59 3.41 6.42
N LYS A 175 -27.47 3.51 5.71
CA LYS A 175 -27.15 2.70 4.53
C LYS A 175 -26.17 1.57 4.85
N ASP A 176 -26.20 0.54 4.02
CA ASP A 176 -25.17 -0.50 4.03
C ASP A 176 -23.90 -0.01 3.33
N ILE A 177 -22.88 0.29 4.13
CA ILE A 177 -21.62 0.86 3.66
C ILE A 177 -20.83 -0.10 2.75
N MET A 178 -21.06 -1.42 2.86
CA MET A 178 -20.38 -2.41 2.05
C MET A 178 -20.84 -2.42 0.60
N THR A 179 -22.12 -2.09 0.37
CA THR A 179 -22.76 -2.26 -0.94
C THR A 179 -23.34 -0.99 -1.53
N ASP A 180 -23.35 0.13 -0.78
CA ASP A 180 -23.92 1.39 -1.26
C ASP A 180 -23.21 1.90 -2.53
N SER A 181 -23.96 2.53 -3.42
CA SER A 181 -23.47 3.16 -4.65
C SER A 181 -22.45 4.26 -4.41
N PHE A 182 -22.37 4.82 -3.20
CA PHE A 182 -21.34 5.74 -2.76
C PHE A 182 -19.92 5.19 -3.03
N ASN A 183 -19.72 3.88 -2.91
CA ASN A 183 -18.44 3.21 -3.13
C ASN A 183 -17.90 3.39 -4.57
N GLN A 184 -18.78 3.80 -5.51
CA GLN A 184 -18.43 4.08 -6.91
C GLN A 184 -18.66 5.55 -7.29
N HIS A 185 -19.33 6.31 -6.44
CA HIS A 185 -19.63 7.73 -6.60
C HIS A 185 -19.30 8.49 -5.33
N PRO A 186 -18.00 8.45 -4.88
CA PRO A 186 -17.62 9.05 -3.62
C PRO A 186 -17.76 10.58 -3.63
N VAL A 187 -18.16 11.09 -2.48
CA VAL A 187 -18.14 12.50 -2.13
C VAL A 187 -17.23 12.66 -0.93
N GLY A 188 -16.09 13.30 -1.13
CA GLY A 188 -15.07 13.52 -0.10
C GLY A 188 -14.91 15.01 0.23
N THR A 189 -13.87 15.32 0.99
CA THR A 189 -13.42 16.68 1.32
C THR A 189 -12.05 17.00 0.72
N GLY A 190 -11.46 16.06 -0.05
CA GLY A 190 -10.10 16.11 -0.53
C GLY A 190 -9.83 17.08 -1.67
N ARG A 191 -8.59 17.04 -2.15
CA ARG A 191 -8.02 17.94 -3.17
C ARG A 191 -8.63 17.75 -4.55
N TYR A 192 -9.12 16.55 -4.84
CA TYR A 192 -9.77 16.17 -6.08
C TYR A 192 -11.12 15.54 -5.83
N LYS A 193 -12.06 15.71 -6.77
CA LYS A 193 -13.38 15.10 -6.75
C LYS A 193 -13.61 14.24 -7.97
N LEU A 194 -14.36 13.16 -7.81
CA LEU A 194 -14.70 12.23 -8.89
C LEU A 194 -15.57 12.92 -9.95
N VAL A 195 -15.20 12.75 -11.22
CA VAL A 195 -16.00 13.18 -12.38
C VAL A 195 -16.68 11.98 -13.04
N SER A 196 -15.90 10.92 -13.33
CA SER A 196 -16.42 9.70 -13.96
C SER A 196 -15.56 8.49 -13.61
N TRP A 197 -16.20 7.33 -13.65
CA TRP A 197 -15.55 6.04 -13.55
C TRP A 197 -16.06 5.10 -14.62
N ASP A 198 -15.24 4.88 -15.65
CA ASP A 198 -15.46 3.89 -16.70
C ASP A 198 -14.71 2.61 -16.32
N LYS A 199 -15.44 1.64 -15.74
CA LYS A 199 -14.82 0.42 -15.18
C LYS A 199 -13.96 -0.32 -16.19
N GLY A 200 -12.76 -0.73 -15.77
CA GLY A 200 -11.77 -1.39 -16.59
C GLY A 200 -11.09 -0.50 -17.64
N GLN A 201 -11.39 0.80 -17.68
CA GLN A 201 -10.82 1.74 -18.64
C GLN A 201 -10.13 2.94 -17.96
N SER A 202 -10.91 3.76 -17.24
CA SER A 202 -10.37 4.96 -16.61
C SER A 202 -11.24 5.51 -15.49
N ILE A 203 -10.59 6.26 -14.60
CA ILE A 203 -11.24 7.09 -13.59
C ILE A 203 -10.75 8.52 -13.79
N THR A 204 -11.67 9.48 -13.90
CA THR A 204 -11.35 10.89 -14.06
C THR A 204 -11.72 11.64 -12.80
N VAL A 205 -10.79 12.42 -12.29
CA VAL A 205 -10.99 13.34 -11.18
C VAL A 205 -10.64 14.76 -11.61
N GLU A 206 -11.35 15.76 -11.08
CA GLU A 206 -11.04 17.16 -11.25
C GLU A 206 -10.66 17.80 -9.93
N LYS A 207 -9.84 18.86 -9.97
CA LYS A 207 -9.44 19.56 -8.75
C LYS A 207 -10.63 20.16 -8.01
N ASN A 208 -10.62 20.04 -6.71
CA ASN A 208 -11.57 20.74 -5.85
C ASN A 208 -11.15 22.20 -5.71
N LYS A 209 -11.87 23.11 -6.38
CA LYS A 209 -11.57 24.56 -6.33
C LYS A 209 -11.89 25.19 -4.96
N ASP A 210 -12.75 24.53 -4.19
CA ASP A 210 -13.17 24.94 -2.85
C ASP A 210 -12.38 24.20 -1.76
N PHE A 211 -11.25 23.57 -2.11
CA PHE A 211 -10.41 22.88 -1.15
C PHE A 211 -9.91 23.84 -0.08
N TYR A 212 -10.02 23.46 1.18
CA TYR A 212 -9.67 24.28 2.33
C TYR A 212 -8.17 24.54 2.52
N GLY A 213 -7.32 23.77 1.84
CA GLY A 213 -5.87 23.91 1.81
C GLY A 213 -5.36 24.50 0.49
N THR A 214 -4.17 24.08 0.05
CA THR A 214 -3.60 24.51 -1.22
C THR A 214 -4.33 23.84 -2.39
N VAL A 215 -4.99 24.62 -3.23
CA VAL A 215 -5.70 24.12 -4.42
C VAL A 215 -4.68 23.62 -5.43
N PRO A 216 -4.82 22.38 -5.96
CA PRO A 216 -3.90 21.82 -6.96
C PRO A 216 -3.80 22.67 -8.23
N LYS A 217 -2.60 22.69 -8.86
CA LYS A 217 -2.35 23.40 -10.13
C LYS A 217 -2.84 22.59 -11.32
N ILE A 218 -2.83 21.23 -11.23
CA ILE A 218 -3.34 20.33 -12.25
C ILE A 218 -4.86 20.28 -12.15
N ASP A 219 -5.54 20.56 -13.27
CA ASP A 219 -7.01 20.67 -13.29
C ASP A 219 -7.69 19.29 -13.26
N THR A 220 -7.11 18.31 -13.97
CA THR A 220 -7.71 16.98 -14.15
C THR A 220 -6.62 15.91 -14.04
N ILE A 221 -6.93 14.82 -13.35
CA ILE A 221 -6.13 13.60 -13.38
C ILE A 221 -6.98 12.48 -13.97
N ILE A 222 -6.43 11.78 -14.97
CA ILE A 222 -7.03 10.59 -15.59
C ILE A 222 -6.23 9.37 -15.17
N PHE A 223 -6.81 8.53 -14.33
CA PHE A 223 -6.28 7.24 -13.94
C PHE A 223 -6.66 6.23 -15.04
N LYS A 224 -5.72 5.89 -15.91
CA LYS A 224 -5.90 4.85 -16.93
C LYS A 224 -5.65 3.47 -16.33
N ILE A 225 -6.61 2.58 -16.50
CA ILE A 225 -6.49 1.21 -15.99
C ILE A 225 -5.60 0.40 -16.94
N ILE A 226 -4.38 0.10 -16.49
CA ILE A 226 -3.37 -0.65 -17.26
C ILE A 226 -2.69 -1.64 -16.28
N PRO A 227 -3.22 -2.85 -16.12
CA PRO A 227 -2.70 -3.81 -15.14
C PRO A 227 -1.37 -4.46 -15.55
N ASP A 228 -1.10 -4.59 -16.86
CA ASP A 228 0.11 -5.22 -17.37
C ASP A 228 1.31 -4.28 -17.32
N GLU A 229 2.41 -4.71 -16.70
CA GLU A 229 3.62 -3.91 -16.48
C GLU A 229 4.32 -3.48 -17.79
N ASN A 230 4.33 -4.35 -18.81
CA ASN A 230 4.95 -4.02 -20.09
C ASN A 230 4.08 -3.05 -20.88
N ALA A 231 2.76 -3.19 -20.80
CA ALA A 231 1.81 -2.25 -21.37
C ALA A 231 1.91 -0.86 -20.73
N LYS A 232 2.07 -0.77 -19.39
CA LYS A 232 2.35 0.50 -18.70
C LYS A 232 3.59 1.17 -19.26
N ALA A 233 4.71 0.44 -19.31
CA ALA A 233 5.98 0.96 -19.84
C ALA A 233 5.85 1.44 -21.29
N ALA A 234 5.14 0.69 -22.15
CA ALA A 234 4.87 1.06 -23.53
C ALA A 234 4.02 2.34 -23.65
N GLN A 235 2.99 2.48 -22.79
CA GLN A 235 2.13 3.67 -22.76
C GLN A 235 2.89 4.91 -22.29
N VAL A 236 3.76 4.80 -21.27
CA VAL A 236 4.66 5.90 -20.87
C VAL A 236 5.57 6.29 -22.02
N LYS A 237 6.22 5.32 -22.66
CA LYS A 237 7.17 5.56 -23.76
C LYS A 237 6.53 6.24 -24.97
N SER A 238 5.28 5.92 -25.27
CA SER A 238 4.52 6.52 -26.38
C SER A 238 3.86 7.87 -26.04
N GLY A 239 3.90 8.30 -24.77
CA GLY A 239 3.22 9.51 -24.30
C GLY A 239 1.71 9.32 -24.09
N GLY A 240 1.22 8.09 -24.06
CA GLY A 240 -0.17 7.77 -23.72
C GLY A 240 -0.47 7.89 -22.23
N VAL A 241 0.57 7.90 -21.38
CA VAL A 241 0.55 8.09 -19.93
C VAL A 241 1.72 8.99 -19.55
N ASP A 242 1.49 9.92 -18.63
CA ASP A 242 2.47 10.88 -18.14
C ASP A 242 3.26 10.38 -16.94
N LEU A 243 2.64 9.55 -16.10
CA LEU A 243 3.22 9.04 -14.85
C LEU A 243 2.79 7.59 -14.63
N ALA A 244 3.74 6.73 -14.28
CA ALA A 244 3.47 5.34 -13.91
C ALA A 244 4.47 4.85 -12.87
N TRP A 245 4.00 4.04 -11.91
CA TRP A 245 4.84 3.12 -11.18
C TRP A 245 5.19 1.94 -12.08
N LEU A 246 6.48 1.62 -12.18
CA LEU A 246 6.99 0.51 -12.97
C LEU A 246 7.89 -0.38 -12.10
N ASN A 247 7.91 -1.67 -12.42
CA ASN A 247 8.90 -2.56 -11.82
C ASN A 247 10.32 -2.11 -12.19
N ALA A 248 11.30 -2.55 -11.41
CA ALA A 248 12.70 -2.11 -11.55
C ALA A 248 13.28 -2.32 -12.95
N GLN A 249 12.94 -3.44 -13.60
CA GLN A 249 13.42 -3.77 -14.94
C GLN A 249 12.88 -2.80 -16.01
N ASN A 250 11.58 -2.54 -15.98
CA ASN A 250 10.94 -1.61 -16.91
C ASN A 250 11.41 -0.17 -16.68
N ALA A 251 11.50 0.28 -15.42
CA ALA A 251 11.98 1.61 -15.06
C ALA A 251 13.42 1.87 -15.54
N ALA A 252 14.30 0.86 -15.47
CA ALA A 252 15.67 0.95 -15.94
C ALA A 252 15.78 1.37 -17.43
N SER A 253 14.81 1.00 -18.26
CA SER A 253 14.79 1.34 -19.70
C SER A 253 14.58 2.84 -19.99
N PHE A 254 14.14 3.62 -18.99
CA PHE A 254 13.91 5.07 -19.08
C PHE A 254 15.07 5.89 -18.54
N ARG A 255 16.01 5.28 -17.82
CA ARG A 255 17.15 6.00 -17.24
C ARG A 255 18.04 6.59 -18.33
N GLY A 256 18.41 7.85 -18.16
CA GLY A 256 19.19 8.61 -19.15
C GLY A 256 18.41 9.12 -20.36
N ASN A 257 17.12 8.84 -20.48
CA ASN A 257 16.27 9.41 -21.53
C ASN A 257 15.81 10.82 -21.14
N ALA A 258 16.16 11.83 -21.94
CA ALA A 258 15.86 13.23 -21.66
C ALA A 258 14.37 13.58 -21.61
N ALA A 259 13.48 12.73 -22.16
CA ALA A 259 12.03 12.95 -22.15
C ALA A 259 11.36 12.56 -20.82
N PHE A 260 12.07 11.84 -19.96
CA PHE A 260 11.52 11.31 -18.72
C PHE A 260 12.42 11.62 -17.52
N THR A 261 11.81 11.58 -16.34
CA THR A 261 12.50 11.50 -15.05
C THR A 261 12.10 10.20 -14.38
N VAL A 262 13.07 9.44 -13.89
CA VAL A 262 12.84 8.27 -13.04
C VAL A 262 13.04 8.72 -11.60
N TYR A 263 12.00 8.61 -10.80
CA TYR A 263 12.02 8.89 -9.36
C TYR A 263 12.13 7.58 -8.60
N ASP A 264 13.18 7.44 -7.81
CA ASP A 264 13.38 6.28 -6.94
C ASP A 264 12.96 6.67 -5.53
N PHE A 265 11.85 6.09 -5.07
CA PHE A 265 11.36 6.27 -3.71
C PHE A 265 11.82 5.13 -2.82
N LYS A 266 12.22 5.43 -1.61
CA LYS A 266 12.23 4.41 -0.57
C LYS A 266 10.79 4.08 -0.18
N THR A 267 10.51 2.79 -0.01
CA THR A 267 9.22 2.33 0.50
C THR A 267 9.41 1.60 1.83
N ALA A 268 8.35 1.47 2.60
CA ALA A 268 8.35 0.59 3.76
C ALA A 268 8.05 -0.87 3.38
N ASP A 269 7.76 -1.12 2.09
CA ASP A 269 7.35 -2.43 1.58
C ASP A 269 8.49 -3.45 1.64
N TYR A 270 8.20 -4.64 2.15
CA TYR A 270 9.15 -5.74 2.20
C TYR A 270 8.58 -7.02 1.59
N ARG A 271 9.48 -7.96 1.31
CA ARG A 271 9.16 -9.32 0.90
C ARG A 271 9.76 -10.30 1.88
N ALA A 272 8.95 -11.30 2.23
CA ALA A 272 9.34 -12.39 3.13
C ALA A 272 8.59 -13.68 2.80
N ILE A 273 9.14 -14.81 3.21
CA ILE A 273 8.39 -16.06 3.28
C ILE A 273 7.77 -16.13 4.67
N ALA A 274 6.46 -16.27 4.71
CA ALA A 274 5.67 -16.30 5.93
C ALA A 274 5.14 -17.71 6.19
N PRO A 275 5.72 -18.47 7.14
CA PRO A 275 5.26 -19.78 7.57
C PRO A 275 3.88 -19.71 8.24
N ASN A 276 3.02 -20.68 7.99
CA ASN A 276 1.79 -20.87 8.76
C ASN A 276 2.07 -21.80 9.94
N PHE A 277 2.15 -21.24 11.14
CA PHE A 277 2.45 -21.99 12.37
C PHE A 277 1.35 -22.97 12.79
N GLN A 278 0.22 -23.04 12.08
CA GLN A 278 -0.79 -24.09 12.23
C GLN A 278 -0.58 -25.25 11.24
N SER A 279 0.31 -25.16 10.27
CA SER A 279 0.65 -26.28 9.41
C SER A 279 1.44 -27.35 10.18
N SER A 280 1.30 -28.61 9.79
CA SER A 280 1.94 -29.73 10.49
C SER A 280 3.47 -29.61 10.49
N PHE A 281 4.05 -29.19 9.38
CA PHE A 281 5.49 -29.02 9.25
C PHE A 281 6.03 -27.94 10.19
N TRP A 282 5.46 -26.73 10.15
CA TRP A 282 5.95 -25.61 10.97
C TRP A 282 5.63 -25.74 12.47
N GLN A 283 4.59 -26.46 12.83
CA GLN A 283 4.35 -26.82 14.24
C GLN A 283 5.46 -27.67 14.84
N GLN A 284 6.07 -28.53 14.02
CA GLN A 284 7.10 -29.47 14.47
C GLN A 284 8.52 -28.94 14.29
N HIS A 285 8.73 -28.00 13.36
CA HIS A 285 10.06 -27.59 12.89
C HIS A 285 10.29 -26.07 12.88
N LYS A 286 9.60 -25.31 13.73
CA LYS A 286 9.76 -23.87 13.79
C LYS A 286 11.20 -23.40 14.07
N GLU A 287 12.00 -24.23 14.77
CA GLU A 287 13.41 -23.97 15.07
C GLU A 287 14.30 -23.87 13.83
N ILE A 288 13.80 -24.30 12.67
CA ILE A 288 14.53 -24.20 11.39
C ILE A 288 14.39 -22.79 10.80
N ILE A 289 13.30 -22.08 11.04
CA ILE A 289 13.01 -20.79 10.41
C ILE A 289 14.18 -19.80 10.53
N PRO A 290 14.78 -19.57 11.72
CA PRO A 290 15.94 -18.69 11.84
C PRO A 290 17.16 -19.19 11.06
N LEU A 291 17.30 -20.49 10.82
CA LEU A 291 18.44 -21.05 10.09
C LEU A 291 18.32 -20.81 8.58
N LEU A 292 17.11 -20.79 8.04
CA LEU A 292 16.87 -20.60 6.61
C LEU A 292 17.42 -19.26 6.09
N GLY A 293 17.58 -18.26 6.95
CA GLY A 293 18.24 -17.02 6.61
C GLY A 293 19.70 -17.16 6.15
N TYR A 294 20.43 -18.17 6.65
CA TYR A 294 21.81 -18.48 6.21
C TYR A 294 21.86 -19.23 4.88
N ALA A 295 20.77 -19.90 4.50
CA ALA A 295 20.68 -20.66 3.25
C ALA A 295 20.21 -19.81 2.05
N LEU A 296 19.86 -18.54 2.28
CA LEU A 296 19.26 -17.64 1.28
C LEU A 296 20.20 -16.48 0.95
N ASP A 297 20.72 -16.45 -0.29
CA ASP A 297 21.47 -15.30 -0.82
C ASP A 297 20.50 -14.18 -1.22
N LYS A 298 20.12 -13.39 -0.22
CA LYS A 298 19.20 -12.27 -0.37
C LYS A 298 19.78 -11.17 -1.28
N LYS A 299 21.11 -10.95 -1.25
CA LYS A 299 21.79 -9.99 -2.12
C LYS A 299 21.65 -10.35 -3.59
N ALA A 300 21.80 -11.64 -3.90
CA ALA A 300 21.58 -12.14 -5.25
C ALA A 300 20.12 -11.98 -5.70
N ILE A 301 19.14 -12.14 -4.81
CA ILE A 301 17.71 -11.90 -5.10
C ILE A 301 17.49 -10.41 -5.41
N VAL A 302 17.95 -9.50 -4.55
CA VAL A 302 17.84 -8.05 -4.77
C VAL A 302 18.47 -7.67 -6.12
N GLN A 303 19.65 -8.22 -6.42
CA GLN A 303 20.35 -7.89 -7.67
C GLN A 303 19.62 -8.45 -8.91
N SER A 304 19.09 -9.67 -8.86
CA SER A 304 18.55 -10.36 -10.03
C SER A 304 17.07 -10.06 -10.30
N VAL A 305 16.24 -9.95 -9.25
CA VAL A 305 14.80 -9.68 -9.39
C VAL A 305 14.51 -8.18 -9.32
N LEU A 306 15.11 -7.49 -8.33
CA LEU A 306 14.85 -6.07 -8.11
C LEU A 306 15.83 -5.17 -8.87
N ASN A 307 16.70 -5.74 -9.72
CA ASN A 307 17.70 -5.00 -10.49
C ASN A 307 18.54 -4.04 -9.62
N GLY A 308 18.81 -4.43 -8.37
CA GLY A 308 19.50 -3.62 -7.37
C GLY A 308 18.66 -2.49 -6.75
N GLN A 309 17.36 -2.43 -7.04
CA GLN A 309 16.43 -1.45 -6.48
C GLN A 309 15.76 -2.01 -5.23
N GLY A 310 16.39 -1.74 -4.09
CA GLY A 310 15.96 -2.23 -2.78
C GLY A 310 17.13 -2.62 -1.90
N ASP A 311 16.83 -3.02 -0.68
CA ASP A 311 17.80 -3.39 0.33
C ASP A 311 17.50 -4.78 0.90
N VAL A 312 18.51 -5.48 1.39
CA VAL A 312 18.31 -6.76 2.09
C VAL A 312 17.56 -6.52 3.39
N ALA A 313 16.51 -7.31 3.65
CA ALA A 313 15.72 -7.21 4.87
C ALA A 313 16.16 -8.22 5.93
N TYR A 314 16.24 -7.76 7.19
CA TYR A 314 16.55 -8.58 8.36
C TYR A 314 15.51 -8.44 9.48
N SER A 315 14.68 -7.41 9.42
CA SER A 315 13.63 -7.07 10.38
C SER A 315 12.37 -6.66 9.61
N PRO A 316 11.18 -6.76 10.19
CA PRO A 316 9.97 -6.19 9.59
C PRO A 316 9.95 -4.66 9.58
N LEU A 317 10.85 -3.99 10.32
CA LEU A 317 10.98 -2.54 10.31
C LEU A 317 12.04 -2.11 9.30
N GLN A 318 11.63 -1.29 8.35
CA GLN A 318 12.45 -0.76 7.27
C GLN A 318 13.68 -0.01 7.82
N MET A 319 14.85 -0.16 7.16
CA MET A 319 16.15 0.30 7.67
C MET A 319 16.25 1.81 7.91
N ASN A 320 15.51 2.63 7.15
CA ASN A 320 15.46 4.08 7.34
C ASN A 320 14.32 4.54 8.25
N SER A 321 13.56 3.62 8.86
CA SER A 321 12.61 3.96 9.92
C SER A 321 13.34 4.46 11.16
N ALA A 322 12.81 5.49 11.82
CA ALA A 322 13.29 5.97 13.11
C ALA A 322 13.29 4.90 14.21
N TYR A 323 12.49 3.85 14.02
CA TYR A 323 12.32 2.73 14.94
C TYR A 323 13.17 1.50 14.58
N ASN A 324 13.91 1.52 13.47
CA ASN A 324 14.80 0.41 13.14
C ASN A 324 15.93 0.28 14.18
N ASP A 325 16.24 -0.97 14.56
CA ASP A 325 17.38 -1.29 15.41
C ASP A 325 18.53 -1.82 14.55
N SER A 326 19.61 -1.08 14.44
CA SER A 326 20.81 -1.47 13.69
C SER A 326 21.59 -2.63 14.32
N GLU A 327 21.27 -2.99 15.58
CA GLU A 327 21.90 -4.11 16.30
C GLU A 327 21.13 -5.44 16.16
N VAL A 328 20.05 -5.46 15.36
CA VAL A 328 19.34 -6.71 15.05
C VAL A 328 20.27 -7.70 14.37
N GLU A 329 20.19 -8.98 14.77
CA GLU A 329 20.99 -10.06 14.17
C GLU A 329 20.75 -10.15 12.66
N HIS A 330 21.82 -9.93 11.88
CA HIS A 330 21.81 -10.13 10.43
C HIS A 330 22.25 -11.56 10.11
N ARG A 331 21.35 -12.36 9.58
CA ARG A 331 21.67 -13.69 9.06
C ARG A 331 22.08 -13.57 7.60
N GLU A 332 23.38 -13.32 7.42
CA GLU A 332 24.00 -13.26 6.10
C GLU A 332 24.07 -14.65 5.47
N TYR A 333 24.10 -14.72 4.14
CA TYR A 333 24.24 -15.97 3.40
C TYR A 333 25.52 -16.69 3.77
N ASP A 334 25.37 -17.85 4.40
CA ASP A 334 26.45 -18.76 4.81
C ASP A 334 25.94 -20.21 4.79
N PRO A 335 25.96 -20.86 3.61
CA PRO A 335 25.44 -22.22 3.47
C PRO A 335 26.24 -23.26 4.27
N ALA A 336 27.51 -22.98 4.62
CA ALA A 336 28.30 -23.87 5.47
C ALA A 336 27.84 -23.79 6.93
N LEU A 337 27.55 -22.60 7.42
CA LEU A 337 26.96 -22.41 8.75
C LEU A 337 25.54 -22.98 8.82
N PHE A 338 24.74 -22.82 7.74
CA PHE A 338 23.43 -23.48 7.65
C PHE A 338 23.56 -25.00 7.81
N ALA A 339 24.46 -25.64 7.02
CA ALA A 339 24.70 -27.08 7.08
C ALA A 339 25.09 -27.52 8.49
N GLN A 340 26.04 -26.83 9.12
CA GLN A 340 26.48 -27.11 10.50
C GLN A 340 25.31 -27.05 11.50
N LYS A 341 24.49 -26.00 11.41
CA LYS A 341 23.38 -25.77 12.35
C LYS A 341 22.24 -26.77 12.16
N ILE A 342 21.88 -27.08 10.91
CA ILE A 342 20.78 -28.00 10.61
C ILE A 342 21.17 -29.45 10.99
N GLU A 343 22.45 -29.84 10.79
CA GLU A 343 22.97 -31.13 11.22
C GLU A 343 23.03 -31.23 12.76
N ALA A 344 23.31 -30.16 13.45
CA ALA A 344 23.28 -30.12 14.93
C ALA A 344 21.85 -30.36 15.47
N LEU A 345 20.80 -30.06 14.70
CA LEU A 345 19.41 -30.40 15.02
C LEU A 345 19.03 -31.85 14.67
N GLY A 346 20.00 -32.65 14.17
CA GLY A 346 19.81 -34.07 13.84
C GLY A 346 19.36 -34.35 12.41
N TRP A 347 19.25 -33.34 11.55
CA TRP A 347 18.97 -33.49 10.13
C TRP A 347 20.21 -34.06 9.42
N LYS A 348 20.02 -34.95 8.46
CA LYS A 348 21.09 -35.56 7.67
C LYS A 348 20.82 -35.40 6.20
N ARG A 349 21.85 -35.06 5.44
CA ARG A 349 21.72 -34.89 3.98
C ARG A 349 21.55 -36.28 3.31
N GLY A 350 20.44 -36.46 2.58
CA GLY A 350 20.12 -37.66 1.85
C GLY A 350 20.90 -37.79 0.53
N ASP A 351 20.77 -38.96 -0.13
CA ASP A 351 21.41 -39.22 -1.44
C ASP A 351 20.90 -38.31 -2.55
N ASP A 352 19.68 -37.78 -2.39
CA ASP A 352 19.06 -36.78 -3.30
C ASP A 352 19.52 -35.34 -3.01
N GLY A 353 20.37 -35.15 -2.02
CA GLY A 353 20.93 -33.87 -1.62
C GLY A 353 20.04 -33.07 -0.69
N ILE A 354 18.84 -33.54 -0.32
CA ILE A 354 17.92 -32.88 0.60
C ILE A 354 18.11 -33.42 2.03
N TYR A 355 18.04 -32.55 3.01
CA TYR A 355 18.09 -32.96 4.41
C TYR A 355 16.83 -33.76 4.81
N ALA A 356 17.00 -34.75 5.67
CA ALA A 356 15.92 -35.53 6.26
C ALA A 356 16.22 -35.86 7.73
N LYS A 357 15.19 -35.97 8.55
CA LYS A 357 15.27 -36.38 9.95
C LYS A 357 14.12 -37.33 10.28
N ASP A 358 14.41 -38.46 10.90
CA ASP A 358 13.40 -39.46 11.32
C ASP A 358 12.45 -39.91 10.18
N GLY A 359 12.95 -39.93 8.93
CA GLY A 359 12.19 -40.28 7.73
C GLY A 359 11.41 -39.11 7.09
N GLU A 360 11.37 -37.96 7.72
CA GLU A 360 10.74 -36.74 7.19
C GLU A 360 11.77 -35.90 6.43
N ARG A 361 11.42 -35.46 5.21
CA ARG A 361 12.26 -34.56 4.39
C ARG A 361 12.15 -33.13 4.88
N LEU A 362 13.25 -32.37 4.78
CA LEU A 362 13.22 -30.92 4.94
C LEU A 362 12.57 -30.27 3.70
N ALA A 363 11.26 -30.34 3.68
CA ALA A 363 10.46 -29.92 2.53
C ALA A 363 9.21 -29.16 3.00
N PHE A 364 8.95 -28.03 2.35
CA PHE A 364 7.75 -27.23 2.58
C PHE A 364 7.32 -26.51 1.31
N SER A 365 6.05 -26.06 1.27
CA SER A 365 5.50 -25.31 0.15
C SER A 365 5.37 -23.82 0.46
N VAL A 366 5.47 -23.03 -0.61
CA VAL A 366 5.23 -21.57 -0.57
C VAL A 366 4.25 -21.22 -1.68
N ASP A 367 3.09 -20.71 -1.29
CA ASP A 367 2.09 -20.22 -2.23
C ASP A 367 2.38 -18.75 -2.60
N THR A 368 2.23 -18.39 -3.87
CA THR A 368 2.29 -17.02 -4.38
C THR A 368 1.22 -16.80 -5.43
N ARG A 369 0.69 -15.57 -5.53
CA ARG A 369 -0.36 -15.24 -6.49
C ARG A 369 0.22 -15.05 -7.89
N GLU A 370 -0.46 -15.60 -8.91
CA GLU A 370 0.02 -15.58 -10.30
C GLU A 370 0.19 -14.16 -10.89
N TYR A 371 -0.57 -13.18 -10.41
CA TYR A 371 -0.50 -11.79 -10.87
C TYR A 371 0.56 -10.95 -10.16
N GLU A 372 1.24 -11.50 -9.15
CA GLU A 372 2.33 -10.84 -8.42
C GLU A 372 3.69 -11.32 -8.96
N GLU A 373 4.01 -10.99 -10.21
CA GLU A 373 5.18 -11.49 -10.95
C GLU A 373 6.49 -11.39 -10.16
N GLU A 374 6.73 -10.27 -9.50
CA GLU A 374 7.92 -10.05 -8.67
C GLU A 374 8.03 -11.10 -7.56
N ARG A 375 6.93 -11.38 -6.86
CA ARG A 375 6.89 -12.38 -5.79
C ARG A 375 7.08 -13.79 -6.33
N VAL A 376 6.52 -14.08 -7.50
CA VAL A 376 6.72 -15.36 -8.20
C VAL A 376 8.21 -15.57 -8.51
N ASP A 377 8.90 -14.55 -9.00
CA ASP A 377 10.31 -14.66 -9.36
C ASP A 377 11.22 -14.74 -8.11
N ILE A 378 10.91 -13.99 -7.06
CA ILE A 378 11.59 -14.14 -5.76
C ILE A 378 11.43 -15.58 -5.25
N ALA A 379 10.22 -16.14 -5.25
CA ALA A 379 9.95 -17.49 -4.77
C ALA A 379 10.72 -18.56 -5.57
N LYS A 380 10.77 -18.45 -6.91
CA LYS A 380 11.53 -19.39 -7.78
C LYS A 380 13.03 -19.35 -7.49
N ILE A 381 13.61 -18.15 -7.32
CA ILE A 381 15.03 -18.01 -7.01
C ILE A 381 15.32 -18.55 -5.61
N ALA A 382 14.50 -18.21 -4.62
CA ALA A 382 14.63 -18.74 -3.27
C ALA A 382 14.55 -20.28 -3.25
N SER A 383 13.60 -20.88 -3.98
CA SER A 383 13.50 -22.34 -4.13
C SER A 383 14.78 -22.97 -4.70
N SER A 384 15.35 -22.35 -5.74
CA SER A 384 16.61 -22.82 -6.33
C SER A 384 17.77 -22.76 -5.35
N GLN A 385 17.89 -21.68 -4.59
CA GLN A 385 18.96 -21.50 -3.58
C GLN A 385 18.78 -22.48 -2.41
N PHE A 386 17.57 -22.64 -1.90
CA PHE A 386 17.25 -23.60 -0.85
C PHE A 386 17.56 -25.04 -1.28
N LYS A 387 17.24 -25.41 -2.52
CA LYS A 387 17.57 -26.73 -3.05
C LYS A 387 19.07 -26.99 -3.06
N GLN A 388 19.90 -26.01 -3.42
CA GLN A 388 21.36 -26.12 -3.34
C GLN A 388 21.84 -26.29 -1.89
N ALA A 389 21.19 -25.64 -0.95
CA ALA A 389 21.46 -25.77 0.48
C ALA A 389 20.94 -27.09 1.09
N GLY A 390 20.11 -27.84 0.36
CA GLY A 390 19.54 -29.10 0.84
C GLY A 390 18.13 -28.99 1.43
N VAL A 391 17.39 -27.95 1.06
CA VAL A 391 16.00 -27.69 1.46
C VAL A 391 15.10 -27.77 0.23
N ASP A 392 14.03 -28.55 0.28
CA ASP A 392 13.07 -28.71 -0.82
C ASP A 392 11.88 -27.74 -0.65
N MET A 393 12.08 -26.47 -1.04
CA MET A 393 10.99 -25.48 -1.06
C MET A 393 10.23 -25.57 -2.38
N GLN A 394 8.97 -25.98 -2.33
CA GLN A 394 8.08 -26.10 -3.48
C GLN A 394 7.27 -24.80 -3.68
N VAL A 395 7.30 -24.24 -4.88
CA VAL A 395 6.58 -23.00 -5.22
C VAL A 395 5.27 -23.34 -5.91
N HIS A 396 4.16 -22.92 -5.30
CA HIS A 396 2.83 -23.04 -5.87
C HIS A 396 2.37 -21.65 -6.35
N ILE A 397 2.16 -21.51 -7.65
CA ILE A 397 1.63 -20.29 -8.26
C ILE A 397 0.13 -20.46 -8.37
N VAL A 398 -0.64 -19.65 -7.63
CA VAL A 398 -2.09 -19.81 -7.48
C VAL A 398 -2.83 -18.51 -7.82
N PRO A 399 -4.06 -18.57 -8.35
CA PRO A 399 -4.86 -17.39 -8.60
C PRO A 399 -5.32 -16.69 -7.30
N LYS A 400 -5.47 -17.48 -6.21
CA LYS A 400 -5.88 -16.99 -4.89
C LYS A 400 -5.32 -17.88 -3.80
N LEU A 401 -4.81 -17.25 -2.72
CA LEU A 401 -4.33 -17.97 -1.54
C LEU A 401 -5.49 -18.68 -0.82
N ASN A 402 -5.25 -19.93 -0.42
CA ASN A 402 -6.17 -20.68 0.43
C ASN A 402 -5.64 -20.69 1.88
N TRP A 403 -6.05 -19.71 2.65
CA TRP A 403 -5.62 -19.50 4.03
C TRP A 403 -5.83 -20.70 4.97
N LYS A 404 -6.72 -21.64 4.60
CA LYS A 404 -7.00 -22.83 5.42
C LYS A 404 -6.00 -23.96 5.20
N THR A 405 -5.32 -23.98 4.06
CA THR A 405 -4.49 -25.14 3.65
C THR A 405 -3.06 -24.78 3.28
N LEU A 406 -2.75 -23.48 3.08
CA LEU A 406 -1.40 -23.08 2.75
C LEU A 406 -0.44 -23.40 3.92
N GLU A 407 0.77 -23.82 3.57
CA GLU A 407 1.83 -24.12 4.53
C GLU A 407 2.71 -22.90 4.77
N SER A 408 3.02 -22.17 3.72
CA SER A 408 3.68 -20.87 3.76
C SER A 408 3.21 -20.03 2.58
N PHE A 409 3.45 -18.71 2.61
CA PHE A 409 3.20 -17.85 1.46
C PHE A 409 4.26 -16.76 1.35
N LEU A 410 4.43 -16.22 0.14
CA LEU A 410 5.29 -15.06 -0.05
C LEU A 410 4.48 -13.78 0.25
N ILE A 411 4.78 -13.19 1.40
CA ILE A 411 4.13 -11.96 1.86
C ILE A 411 4.85 -10.71 1.34
N GLY A 412 4.08 -9.64 1.13
CA GLY A 412 4.54 -8.26 1.14
C GLY A 412 3.70 -7.48 2.12
N ASP A 413 4.32 -6.60 2.86
CA ASP A 413 3.67 -5.71 3.82
C ASP A 413 4.49 -4.45 4.04
N ALA A 414 3.87 -3.40 4.58
CA ALA A 414 4.52 -2.13 4.84
C ALA A 414 3.88 -1.36 6.00
N ALA A 415 4.73 -0.73 6.80
CA ALA A 415 4.32 0.28 7.78
C ALA A 415 5.17 1.54 7.56
N PRO A 416 4.74 2.47 6.68
CA PRO A 416 5.62 3.54 6.19
C PRO A 416 5.98 4.57 7.25
N PHE A 417 5.13 4.81 8.24
CA PHE A 417 5.31 5.90 9.20
C PHE A 417 5.35 5.39 10.64
N ASP A 418 4.26 4.86 11.13
CA ASP A 418 4.21 4.27 12.45
C ASP A 418 4.31 2.75 12.37
N PRO A 419 5.27 2.13 13.05
CA PRO A 419 5.47 0.68 12.95
C PRO A 419 4.34 -0.15 13.56
N ASP A 420 3.45 0.44 14.35
CA ASP A 420 2.38 -0.28 15.03
C ASP A 420 1.46 -1.01 14.04
N ASN A 421 1.12 -0.35 12.93
CA ASN A 421 0.24 -0.92 11.92
C ASN A 421 0.80 -2.20 11.27
N GLY A 422 2.09 -2.21 10.93
CA GLY A 422 2.74 -3.37 10.31
C GLY A 422 3.41 -4.33 11.28
N THR A 423 3.32 -4.12 12.60
CA THR A 423 3.95 -5.01 13.58
C THR A 423 2.95 -5.57 14.59
N TYR A 424 2.15 -4.72 15.22
CA TYR A 424 1.15 -5.21 16.18
C TYR A 424 0.12 -6.08 15.51
N ASP A 425 -0.40 -5.65 14.37
CA ASP A 425 -1.41 -6.40 13.64
C ASP A 425 -0.88 -7.75 13.11
N LEU A 426 0.37 -7.79 12.66
CA LEU A 426 0.97 -9.01 12.07
C LEU A 426 1.55 -9.98 13.10
N PHE A 427 2.07 -9.50 14.24
CA PHE A 427 2.88 -10.34 15.14
C PHE A 427 2.32 -10.47 16.55
N TYR A 428 1.36 -9.63 16.96
CA TYR A 428 0.71 -9.80 18.27
C TYR A 428 -0.19 -11.03 18.25
N THR A 429 -0.10 -11.86 19.29
CA THR A 429 -0.89 -13.09 19.41
C THR A 429 -2.39 -12.78 19.36
N GLY A 430 -3.08 -13.35 18.37
CA GLY A 430 -4.52 -13.19 18.19
C GLY A 430 -4.97 -11.89 17.53
N ALA A 431 -4.04 -11.05 17.02
CA ALA A 431 -4.39 -9.94 16.15
C ALA A 431 -4.95 -10.48 14.82
N SER A 432 -5.86 -9.74 14.20
CA SER A 432 -6.60 -10.20 13.02
C SER A 432 -5.75 -10.30 11.77
N GLY A 433 -4.70 -9.49 11.65
CA GLY A 433 -3.71 -9.57 10.57
C GLY A 433 -2.61 -10.61 10.81
N ASN A 434 -2.60 -11.30 11.95
CA ASN A 434 -1.65 -12.37 12.23
C ASN A 434 -2.01 -13.66 11.46
N TYR A 435 -1.94 -13.59 10.14
CA TYR A 435 -2.29 -14.69 9.22
C TYR A 435 -1.45 -15.94 9.40
N THR A 436 -0.28 -15.81 9.99
CA THR A 436 0.64 -16.94 10.26
C THR A 436 0.33 -17.68 11.54
N HIS A 437 -0.53 -17.14 12.38
CA HIS A 437 -0.79 -17.66 13.74
C HIS A 437 0.46 -17.72 14.61
N TYR A 438 1.39 -16.80 14.37
CA TYR A 438 2.59 -16.65 15.18
C TYR A 438 2.24 -16.30 16.63
N THR A 439 2.99 -16.84 17.57
CA THR A 439 2.86 -16.56 19.01
C THR A 439 4.23 -16.46 19.65
N ASN A 440 4.50 -15.35 20.32
CA ASN A 440 5.71 -15.18 21.10
C ASN A 440 5.45 -14.18 22.25
N PRO A 441 5.42 -14.64 23.52
CA PRO A 441 5.09 -13.78 24.68
C PRO A 441 6.04 -12.59 24.86
N ALA A 442 7.31 -12.69 24.41
CA ALA A 442 8.24 -11.55 24.48
C ALA A 442 7.90 -10.50 23.44
N VAL A 443 7.57 -10.92 22.22
CA VAL A 443 7.09 -10.05 21.13
C VAL A 443 5.79 -9.35 21.55
N ASP A 444 4.80 -10.10 22.06
CA ASP A 444 3.54 -9.54 22.54
C ASP A 444 3.76 -8.46 23.60
N ARG A 445 4.64 -8.73 24.55
CA ARG A 445 4.95 -7.77 25.63
C ARG A 445 5.53 -6.48 25.09
N TYR A 446 6.50 -6.55 24.18
CA TYR A 446 7.17 -5.37 23.67
C TYR A 446 6.28 -4.57 22.71
N LEU A 447 5.48 -5.22 21.89
CA LEU A 447 4.49 -4.55 21.06
C LEU A 447 3.41 -3.85 21.90
N ALA A 448 2.93 -4.50 22.97
CA ALA A 448 2.00 -3.86 23.89
C ALA A 448 2.62 -2.65 24.62
N GLN A 449 3.90 -2.74 25.01
CA GLN A 449 4.63 -1.61 25.62
C GLN A 449 4.80 -0.46 24.63
N ALA A 450 5.18 -0.74 23.38
CA ALA A 450 5.32 0.26 22.33
C ALA A 450 3.99 0.98 22.05
N ARG A 451 2.88 0.22 21.94
CA ARG A 451 1.55 0.78 21.74
C ARG A 451 1.08 1.63 22.93
N ALA A 452 1.43 1.25 24.15
CA ALA A 452 1.00 1.97 25.35
C ALA A 452 1.84 3.22 25.69
N SER A 453 3.04 3.39 25.11
CA SER A 453 3.93 4.47 25.49
C SER A 453 3.80 5.70 24.59
N TYR A 454 3.46 6.84 25.20
CA TYR A 454 3.49 8.16 24.57
C TYR A 454 4.87 8.84 24.70
N ASP A 455 5.80 8.28 25.47
CA ASP A 455 7.19 8.75 25.52
C ASP A 455 7.97 8.19 24.33
N PRO A 456 8.55 9.03 23.46
CA PRO A 456 9.24 8.55 22.25
C PRO A 456 10.45 7.66 22.54
N ALA A 457 11.19 7.92 23.64
CA ALA A 457 12.37 7.13 23.98
C ALA A 457 11.99 5.73 24.48
N GLN A 458 10.99 5.65 25.35
CA GLN A 458 10.45 4.37 25.83
C GLN A 458 9.81 3.57 24.69
N ARG A 459 9.12 4.24 23.77
CA ARG A 459 8.52 3.61 22.60
C ARG A 459 9.58 3.04 21.66
N LYS A 460 10.66 3.81 21.41
CA LYS A 460 11.81 3.34 20.63
C LYS A 460 12.47 2.11 21.28
N ASP A 461 12.74 2.16 22.58
CA ASP A 461 13.31 1.02 23.33
C ASP A 461 12.42 -0.22 23.21
N ALA A 462 11.09 -0.07 23.33
CA ALA A 462 10.16 -1.18 23.18
C ALA A 462 10.23 -1.80 21.77
N TYR A 463 10.35 -1.00 20.70
CA TYR A 463 10.55 -1.51 19.34
C TYR A 463 11.93 -2.14 19.13
N ASP A 464 12.98 -1.65 19.78
CA ASP A 464 14.30 -2.28 19.74
C ASP A 464 14.27 -3.68 20.38
N GLN A 465 13.63 -3.77 21.56
CA GLN A 465 13.45 -5.06 22.24
C GLN A 465 12.53 -6.00 21.44
N PHE A 466 11.48 -5.47 20.81
CA PHE A 466 10.64 -6.23 19.90
C PHE A 466 11.48 -6.85 18.77
N GLN A 467 12.27 -6.06 18.07
CA GLN A 467 13.07 -6.54 16.94
C GLN A 467 14.07 -7.61 17.37
N LYS A 468 14.72 -7.47 18.53
CA LYS A 468 15.64 -8.48 19.09
C LYS A 468 14.90 -9.77 19.44
N ALA A 469 13.74 -9.68 20.09
CA ALA A 469 12.93 -10.84 20.44
C ALA A 469 12.40 -11.55 19.20
N TRP A 470 11.96 -10.77 18.20
CA TRP A 470 11.47 -11.28 16.92
C TRP A 470 12.62 -11.94 16.11
N ALA A 471 13.81 -11.35 16.08
CA ALA A 471 14.96 -11.92 15.39
C ALA A 471 15.43 -13.25 16.01
N ALA A 472 15.27 -13.43 17.33
CA ALA A 472 15.61 -14.69 18.01
C ALA A 472 14.64 -15.83 17.65
N ASP A 473 13.35 -15.54 17.42
CA ASP A 473 12.30 -16.49 17.04
C ASP A 473 11.40 -15.85 15.97
N PRO A 474 11.88 -15.78 14.70
CA PRO A 474 11.24 -14.96 13.68
C PRO A 474 9.95 -15.59 13.14
N ALA A 475 8.92 -14.76 12.96
CA ALA A 475 7.69 -15.15 12.28
C ALA A 475 7.90 -15.35 10.78
N PHE A 476 8.86 -14.63 10.18
CA PHE A 476 9.09 -14.61 8.74
C PHE A 476 10.56 -14.84 8.40
N ILE A 477 10.80 -15.40 7.21
CA ILE A 477 12.12 -15.43 6.59
C ILE A 477 12.20 -14.17 5.72
N MET A 478 12.79 -13.10 6.26
CA MET A 478 12.92 -11.81 5.57
C MET A 478 13.82 -11.93 4.35
N ILE A 479 13.47 -11.21 3.26
CA ILE A 479 14.21 -11.25 2.00
C ILE A 479 14.72 -9.85 1.63
N ALA A 480 13.82 -8.93 1.30
CA ALA A 480 14.19 -7.61 0.79
C ALA A 480 13.18 -6.53 1.19
N TYR A 481 13.66 -5.29 1.35
CA TYR A 481 12.86 -4.07 1.22
C TYR A 481 12.90 -3.59 -0.22
N LEU A 482 11.81 -3.01 -0.70
CA LEU A 482 11.66 -2.59 -2.08
C LEU A 482 11.80 -1.07 -2.22
N ASP A 483 12.34 -0.64 -3.35
CA ASP A 483 12.21 0.74 -3.81
C ASP A 483 11.01 0.87 -4.77
N GLY A 484 10.35 2.01 -4.74
CA GLY A 484 9.28 2.34 -5.69
C GLY A 484 9.84 3.16 -6.86
N ASN A 485 9.67 2.69 -8.09
CA ASN A 485 10.18 3.38 -9.27
C ASN A 485 9.03 4.06 -10.02
N TYR A 486 8.98 5.38 -10.00
CA TYR A 486 8.02 6.15 -10.79
C TYR A 486 8.70 6.77 -12.00
N VAL A 487 8.18 6.47 -13.19
CA VAL A 487 8.61 7.09 -14.44
C VAL A 487 7.63 8.18 -14.81
N CYS A 488 8.15 9.39 -14.93
CA CYS A 488 7.38 10.60 -15.13
C CYS A 488 7.82 11.33 -16.41
N ALA A 489 6.88 11.77 -17.23
CA ALA A 489 7.15 12.65 -18.35
C ALA A 489 7.82 13.95 -17.88
N LYS A 490 8.87 14.41 -18.57
CA LYS A 490 9.69 15.56 -18.17
C LYS A 490 8.91 16.87 -18.00
N LYS A 491 7.77 16.99 -18.68
CA LYS A 491 6.86 18.14 -18.56
C LYS A 491 6.19 18.27 -17.18
N ILE A 492 6.16 17.19 -16.38
CA ILE A 492 5.59 17.19 -15.04
C ILE A 492 6.69 17.58 -14.05
N THR A 493 6.38 18.55 -13.19
CA THR A 493 7.29 19.07 -12.17
C THR A 493 6.63 19.08 -10.80
N GLY A 494 7.40 19.21 -9.72
CA GLY A 494 6.88 19.31 -8.34
C GLY A 494 6.76 17.99 -7.60
N LEU A 495 6.97 16.84 -8.25
CA LEU A 495 6.99 15.54 -7.59
C LEU A 495 8.22 15.46 -6.68
N SER A 496 8.03 15.07 -5.41
CA SER A 496 9.09 14.97 -4.40
C SER A 496 9.27 13.53 -3.91
N THR A 497 10.54 13.12 -3.74
CA THR A 497 10.94 11.83 -3.17
C THR A 497 11.25 11.90 -1.67
N ASP A 498 10.90 13.00 -1.00
CA ASP A 498 11.24 13.23 0.42
C ASP A 498 10.46 12.32 1.38
N ARG A 499 9.39 11.68 0.89
CA ARG A 499 8.52 10.82 1.68
C ARG A 499 8.75 9.35 1.35
N ILE A 500 8.76 8.49 2.40
CA ILE A 500 8.71 7.04 2.25
C ILE A 500 7.30 6.65 1.78
N LEU A 501 7.20 5.79 0.76
CA LEU A 501 5.93 5.29 0.27
C LEU A 501 5.51 4.00 0.99
N GLY A 502 4.21 3.71 0.94
CA GLY A 502 3.60 2.53 1.53
C GLY A 502 3.74 1.27 0.69
N HIS A 503 2.86 0.32 0.98
CA HIS A 503 2.73 -0.94 0.24
C HIS A 503 2.41 -0.66 -1.23
N HIS A 504 3.02 -1.43 -2.14
CA HIS A 504 2.92 -1.19 -3.59
C HIS A 504 3.32 0.23 -4.02
N ALA A 505 4.19 0.88 -3.26
CA ALA A 505 4.65 2.24 -3.48
C ALA A 505 3.51 3.28 -3.54
N VAL A 506 2.39 3.03 -2.86
CA VAL A 506 1.25 3.97 -2.73
C VAL A 506 1.64 5.17 -1.89
N GLY A 507 1.09 6.33 -2.23
CA GLY A 507 1.33 7.60 -1.56
C GLY A 507 2.17 8.58 -2.38
N VAL A 508 2.42 8.32 -3.68
CA VAL A 508 3.18 9.26 -4.55
C VAL A 508 2.49 10.62 -4.67
N MET A 509 1.15 10.65 -4.58
CA MET A 509 0.34 11.87 -4.71
C MET A 509 0.26 12.72 -3.44
N TRP A 510 1.09 12.43 -2.42
CA TRP A 510 1.06 13.12 -1.13
C TRP A 510 1.23 14.65 -1.20
N ASN A 511 1.94 15.15 -2.24
CA ASN A 511 2.14 16.58 -2.51
C ASN A 511 1.63 16.99 -3.90
N VAL A 512 0.57 16.36 -4.38
CA VAL A 512 0.03 16.57 -5.74
C VAL A 512 -0.40 18.01 -6.01
N GLU A 513 -0.69 18.80 -4.98
CA GLU A 513 -0.97 20.24 -5.08
C GLU A 513 0.24 21.06 -5.58
N ASP A 514 1.46 20.58 -5.35
CA ASP A 514 2.70 21.22 -5.83
C ASP A 514 3.02 20.91 -7.29
N TRP A 515 2.42 19.82 -7.81
CA TRP A 515 2.73 19.36 -9.16
C TRP A 515 2.22 20.33 -10.22
N ASP A 516 2.99 20.47 -11.28
CA ASP A 516 2.66 21.35 -12.39
C ASP A 516 3.02 20.73 -13.76
N ILE A 517 2.32 21.16 -14.80
CA ILE A 517 2.57 20.76 -16.20
C ILE A 517 3.11 21.99 -16.94
N GLN A 518 4.33 21.88 -17.47
CA GLN A 518 5.00 22.92 -18.26
C GLN A 518 4.66 22.81 -19.73
#